data_22282594c1489f7ba7e4926acd4ce658
#
_entry.id   22282594c1489f7ba7e4926acd4ce658
#
_cell.length_a   1.000
_cell.length_b   1.000
_cell.length_c   1.000
_cell.angle_alpha   90.00
_cell.angle_beta   90.00
_cell.angle_gamma   90.00
#
_symmetry.space_group_name_H-M   'P 1'
#
loop_
_entity.id
_entity.type
_entity.pdbx_description
1 polymer ?
#
loop_
_entity_poly.entity_id
_entity_poly.type
_entity_poly.pdbx_seq_one_letter_code
_entity_poly.pdbx_strand_id
1 'polypeptide(L)'
;MVAKAAKNTKWYINIIIMFLIYFIVSMIPPVGGITEMGMKVVALTLALLWGWITVDLLWPSVFGFILLQFTGYTTITEGLAAGIGNSTVMMTIILLAFAVSLSLMGVSDIIAAWVISRKMFIGHPVILVFGLLFGTIIISAAGGGMAVIFLIWDLIRAIAKANGIDDNDTLKGSIMAMVLYCGFVGFILPWQNTVWLAGGFWQPASGGLAIPTMEVFYCGIIWAILSVIFFVLVFKFIYRMDFSKFLITEEIAKEFSGKIHATKYQKVGLIGVAIYIGLLLFGNIFKNLAISQFINGLGVVGLSIIYMTIFAIWKKADGKPVLSVAKAFEATPWAVIMLLAITIPLGDALQSEDTGVMAAIAGWIYPLVQNMSATTFIIICTIFLTVLTQVTHNVICAAVFYPMFTPIVIQLGGDPYVFFFMAFIGLFSAYATPAASMFAGLVFGTKDISTKAGYLAGWTYTITTIIILVVLMPVWTVILPAY
;
A
#
# COMPACT_ATOMS: atom_id res chain seq x y z
N MET A 1 4.68 -10.81 34.59
CA MET A 1 6.14 -10.58 34.49
C MET A 1 6.86 -11.63 33.60
N VAL A 2 6.62 -12.92 33.78
CA VAL A 2 7.29 -13.99 32.99
C VAL A 2 7.08 -13.86 31.49
N ALA A 3 5.85 -13.55 31.02
CA ALA A 3 5.55 -13.38 29.59
C ALA A 3 6.26 -12.15 28.96
N LYS A 4 6.49 -11.09 29.74
CA LYS A 4 7.20 -9.89 29.29
C LYS A 4 8.71 -10.12 29.20
N ALA A 5 9.27 -10.92 30.12
CA ALA A 5 10.67 -11.32 30.09
C ALA A 5 10.97 -12.28 28.91
N ALA A 6 10.11 -13.25 28.65
CA ALA A 6 10.24 -14.18 27.52
C ALA A 6 10.16 -13.46 26.17
N LYS A 7 9.32 -12.42 26.05
CA LYS A 7 9.20 -11.60 24.86
C LYS A 7 10.48 -10.80 24.59
N ASN A 8 11.12 -10.29 25.63
CA ASN A 8 12.40 -9.58 25.51
C ASN A 8 13.55 -10.50 25.09
N THR A 9 13.62 -11.71 25.65
CA THR A 9 14.68 -12.68 25.30
C THR A 9 14.60 -13.08 23.84
N LYS A 10 13.40 -13.37 23.30
CA LYS A 10 13.22 -13.70 21.88
C LYS A 10 13.64 -12.56 20.95
N TRP A 11 13.38 -11.32 21.34
CA TRP A 11 13.78 -10.14 20.57
C TRP A 11 15.30 -10.00 20.49
N TYR A 12 16.01 -10.15 21.61
CA TYR A 12 17.49 -10.15 21.60
C TYR A 12 18.09 -11.32 20.80
N ILE A 13 17.50 -12.50 20.90
CA ILE A 13 17.93 -13.66 20.09
C ILE A 13 17.82 -13.34 18.60
N ASN A 14 16.73 -12.73 18.14
CA ASN A 14 16.56 -12.36 16.74
C ASN A 14 17.57 -11.31 16.28
N ILE A 15 17.95 -10.38 17.13
CA ILE A 15 19.04 -9.43 16.84
C ILE A 15 20.38 -10.17 16.65
N ILE A 16 20.68 -11.08 17.55
CA ILE A 16 21.91 -11.90 17.44
C ILE A 16 21.89 -12.70 16.14
N ILE A 17 20.77 -13.32 15.79
CA ILE A 17 20.62 -14.06 14.53
C ILE A 17 20.84 -13.13 13.33
N MET A 18 20.29 -11.91 13.33
CA MET A 18 20.50 -10.93 12.27
C MET A 18 21.99 -10.66 12.03
N PHE A 19 22.76 -10.42 13.10
CA PHE A 19 24.19 -10.20 12.99
C PHE A 19 24.94 -11.49 12.58
N LEU A 20 24.55 -12.64 13.10
CA LEU A 20 25.14 -13.92 12.71
C LEU A 20 24.93 -14.20 11.22
N ILE A 21 23.74 -13.92 10.68
CA ILE A 21 23.47 -14.04 9.23
C ILE A 21 24.45 -13.17 8.45
N TYR A 22 24.60 -11.89 8.84
CA TYR A 22 25.56 -11.00 8.16
C TYR A 22 26.98 -11.56 8.19
N PHE A 23 27.50 -11.90 9.36
CA PHE A 23 28.89 -12.35 9.50
C PHE A 23 29.13 -13.71 8.84
N ILE A 24 28.24 -14.69 9.04
CA ILE A 24 28.42 -16.04 8.49
C ILE A 24 28.36 -16.01 6.96
N VAL A 25 27.34 -15.34 6.39
CA VAL A 25 27.18 -15.30 4.93
C VAL A 25 28.28 -14.48 4.26
N SER A 26 28.77 -13.41 4.89
CA SER A 26 29.88 -12.62 4.36
C SER A 26 31.22 -13.37 4.35
N MET A 27 31.36 -14.46 5.12
CA MET A 27 32.55 -15.31 5.15
C MET A 27 32.52 -16.44 4.12
N ILE A 28 31.36 -16.65 3.46
CA ILE A 28 31.24 -17.69 2.42
C ILE A 28 32.08 -17.25 1.19
N PRO A 29 32.93 -18.12 0.64
CA PRO A 29 33.66 -17.81 -0.57
C PRO A 29 32.74 -17.45 -1.75
N PRO A 30 33.18 -16.63 -2.72
CA PRO A 30 32.45 -16.31 -3.92
C PRO A 30 31.85 -17.54 -4.63
N VAL A 31 30.58 -17.48 -4.99
CA VAL A 31 29.84 -18.59 -5.60
C VAL A 31 29.10 -18.11 -6.85
N GLY A 32 29.13 -18.89 -7.92
CA GLY A 32 28.27 -18.70 -9.09
C GLY A 32 28.45 -17.37 -9.83
N GLY A 33 29.64 -16.77 -9.75
CA GLY A 33 29.90 -15.45 -10.36
C GLY A 33 29.68 -14.25 -9.44
N ILE A 34 29.19 -14.47 -8.21
CA ILE A 34 29.09 -13.42 -7.17
C ILE A 34 30.50 -13.13 -6.67
N THR A 35 30.89 -11.87 -6.59
CA THR A 35 32.22 -11.46 -6.08
C THR A 35 32.24 -11.50 -4.53
N GLU A 36 33.42 -11.30 -3.92
CA GLU A 36 33.53 -11.19 -2.46
C GLU A 36 32.69 -10.03 -1.90
N MET A 37 32.72 -8.88 -2.59
CA MET A 37 31.83 -7.73 -2.28
C MET A 37 30.37 -8.13 -2.41
N GLY A 38 30.01 -8.85 -3.48
CA GLY A 38 28.66 -9.34 -3.71
C GLY A 38 28.15 -10.28 -2.61
N MET A 39 29.01 -11.17 -2.10
CA MET A 39 28.66 -12.03 -0.96
C MET A 39 28.35 -11.22 0.30
N LYS A 40 29.08 -10.14 0.57
CA LYS A 40 28.79 -9.22 1.69
C LYS A 40 27.48 -8.46 1.47
N VAL A 41 27.14 -8.08 0.22
CA VAL A 41 25.85 -7.45 -0.14
C VAL A 41 24.69 -8.43 0.04
N VAL A 42 24.85 -9.69 -0.36
CA VAL A 42 23.88 -10.76 -0.10
C VAL A 42 23.70 -10.98 1.41
N ALA A 43 24.80 -11.02 2.16
CA ALA A 43 24.78 -11.14 3.62
C ALA A 43 23.98 -10.00 4.27
N LEU A 44 24.22 -8.76 3.83
CA LEU A 44 23.49 -7.59 4.28
C LEU A 44 22.00 -7.70 3.97
N THR A 45 21.67 -8.10 2.74
CA THR A 45 20.26 -8.27 2.30
C THR A 45 19.52 -9.27 3.19
N LEU A 46 20.10 -10.45 3.40
CA LEU A 46 19.51 -11.49 4.25
C LEU A 46 19.39 -11.07 5.72
N ALA A 47 20.40 -10.38 6.25
CA ALA A 47 20.39 -9.86 7.61
C ALA A 47 19.29 -8.81 7.81
N LEU A 48 19.17 -7.85 6.87
CA LEU A 48 18.10 -6.85 6.92
C LEU A 48 16.71 -7.47 6.78
N LEU A 49 16.54 -8.45 5.89
CA LEU A 49 15.29 -9.19 5.76
C LEU A 49 14.88 -9.86 7.07
N TRP A 50 15.83 -10.56 7.71
CA TRP A 50 15.58 -11.16 9.02
C TRP A 50 15.21 -10.10 10.07
N GLY A 51 15.97 -8.99 10.11
CA GLY A 51 15.73 -7.87 11.02
C GLY A 51 14.35 -7.26 10.84
N TRP A 52 13.95 -6.98 9.59
CA TRP A 52 12.65 -6.41 9.27
C TRP A 52 11.47 -7.32 9.61
N ILE A 53 11.62 -8.62 9.43
CA ILE A 53 10.55 -9.60 9.74
C ILE A 53 10.41 -9.85 11.24
N THR A 54 11.52 -9.90 11.99
CA THR A 54 11.52 -10.46 13.34
C THR A 54 11.81 -9.47 14.46
N VAL A 55 12.36 -8.30 14.12
CA VAL A 55 12.84 -7.32 15.11
C VAL A 55 12.11 -5.98 14.98
N ASP A 56 12.39 -5.20 13.95
CA ASP A 56 11.86 -3.85 13.71
C ASP A 56 12.17 -3.38 12.28
N LEU A 57 11.40 -2.40 11.75
CA LEU A 57 11.68 -1.83 10.43
C LEU A 57 12.61 -0.62 10.48
N LEU A 58 12.62 0.13 11.59
CA LEU A 58 13.31 1.43 11.67
C LEU A 58 14.82 1.27 11.90
N TRP A 59 15.19 0.74 13.08
CA TRP A 59 16.62 0.73 13.46
C TRP A 59 17.48 -0.24 12.63
N PRO A 60 17.00 -1.43 12.16
CA PRO A 60 17.79 -2.22 11.23
C PRO A 60 18.05 -1.49 9.91
N SER A 61 17.05 -0.72 9.41
CA SER A 61 17.23 0.10 8.21
C SER A 61 18.27 1.19 8.40
N VAL A 62 18.26 1.90 9.53
CA VAL A 62 19.26 2.93 9.85
C VAL A 62 20.64 2.31 10.01
N PHE A 63 20.75 1.19 10.72
CA PHE A 63 22.01 0.48 10.93
C PHE A 63 22.53 -0.16 9.62
N GLY A 64 21.61 -0.48 8.70
CA GLY A 64 21.94 -1.01 7.38
C GLY A 64 22.92 -0.16 6.58
N PHE A 65 22.93 1.17 6.75
CA PHE A 65 23.91 2.05 6.12
C PHE A 65 25.35 1.80 6.62
N ILE A 66 25.51 1.44 7.89
CA ILE A 66 26.81 1.04 8.45
C ILE A 66 27.24 -0.31 7.85
N LEU A 67 26.33 -1.28 7.82
CA LEU A 67 26.62 -2.58 7.24
C LEU A 67 26.88 -2.50 5.74
N LEU A 68 26.22 -1.57 5.02
CA LEU A 68 26.47 -1.33 3.60
C LEU A 68 27.90 -0.83 3.36
N GLN A 69 28.42 0.06 4.20
CA GLN A 69 29.83 0.45 4.12
C GLN A 69 30.77 -0.73 4.36
N PHE A 70 30.44 -1.63 5.29
CA PHE A 70 31.26 -2.82 5.56
C PHE A 70 31.28 -3.82 4.39
N THR A 71 30.35 -3.73 3.44
CA THR A 71 30.43 -4.50 2.20
C THR A 71 31.57 -4.04 1.30
N GLY A 72 32.02 -2.80 1.43
CA GLY A 72 33.01 -2.16 0.55
C GLY A 72 32.39 -1.53 -0.70
N TYR A 73 31.08 -1.61 -0.88
CA TYR A 73 30.39 -1.06 -2.06
C TYR A 73 30.36 0.48 -2.06
N THR A 74 30.08 1.11 -0.90
CA THR A 74 29.95 2.56 -0.79
C THR A 74 30.33 3.03 0.62
N THR A 75 30.61 4.32 0.77
CA THR A 75 30.79 4.95 2.09
C THR A 75 29.44 5.28 2.74
N ILE A 76 29.42 5.49 4.07
CA ILE A 76 28.19 5.93 4.78
C ILE A 76 27.62 7.20 4.16
N THR A 77 28.46 8.19 3.85
CA THR A 77 28.04 9.48 3.31
C THR A 77 27.39 9.32 1.94
N GLU A 78 28.00 8.56 1.06
CA GLU A 78 27.45 8.27 -0.28
C GLU A 78 26.18 7.43 -0.18
N GLY A 79 26.15 6.39 0.67
CA GLY A 79 24.97 5.57 0.91
C GLY A 79 23.78 6.39 1.44
N LEU A 80 24.01 7.32 2.38
CA LEU A 80 23.00 8.24 2.87
C LEU A 80 22.52 9.21 1.78
N ALA A 81 23.43 9.72 0.96
CA ALA A 81 23.09 10.61 -0.16
C ALA A 81 22.27 9.86 -1.22
N ALA A 82 22.66 8.64 -1.59
CA ALA A 82 21.94 7.79 -2.53
C ALA A 82 20.57 7.34 -1.98
N GLY A 83 20.45 7.12 -0.66
CA GLY A 83 19.23 6.71 0.02
C GLY A 83 18.36 7.90 0.39
N ILE A 84 18.64 8.57 1.50
CA ILE A 84 17.80 9.68 2.02
C ILE A 84 17.74 10.85 1.03
N GLY A 85 18.83 11.15 0.34
CA GLY A 85 18.92 12.19 -0.71
C GLY A 85 18.22 11.83 -2.01
N ASN A 86 17.73 10.61 -2.17
CA ASN A 86 17.03 10.16 -3.37
C ASN A 86 15.70 10.91 -3.56
N SER A 87 15.43 11.33 -4.80
CA SER A 87 14.21 12.07 -5.13
C SER A 87 12.93 11.30 -4.76
N THR A 88 12.90 9.99 -4.96
CA THR A 88 11.75 9.14 -4.63
C THR A 88 11.52 9.09 -3.12
N VAL A 89 12.58 9.02 -2.30
CA VAL A 89 12.46 9.08 -0.83
C VAL A 89 11.94 10.44 -0.38
N MET A 90 12.49 11.54 -0.94
CA MET A 90 12.04 12.89 -0.61
C MET A 90 10.58 13.13 -1.03
N MET A 91 10.17 12.66 -2.21
CA MET A 91 8.78 12.71 -2.65
C MET A 91 7.87 11.89 -1.72
N THR A 92 8.30 10.70 -1.31
CA THR A 92 7.55 9.84 -0.37
C THR A 92 7.34 10.52 0.98
N ILE A 93 8.34 11.21 1.53
CA ILE A 93 8.21 11.98 2.78
C ILE A 93 7.12 13.05 2.66
N ILE A 94 7.14 13.84 1.58
CA ILE A 94 6.15 14.90 1.36
C ILE A 94 4.73 14.33 1.20
N LEU A 95 4.58 13.25 0.43
CA LEU A 95 3.27 12.64 0.19
C LEU A 95 2.71 11.95 1.43
N LEU A 96 3.56 11.36 2.27
CA LEU A 96 3.16 10.85 3.58
C LEU A 96 2.65 11.98 4.49
N ALA A 97 3.40 13.08 4.59
CA ALA A 97 2.97 14.25 5.35
C ALA A 97 1.66 14.84 4.80
N PHE A 98 1.47 14.85 3.47
CA PHE A 98 0.22 15.29 2.85
C PHE A 98 -0.95 14.36 3.22
N ALA A 99 -0.80 13.05 3.13
CA ALA A 99 -1.84 12.09 3.52
C ALA A 99 -2.25 12.24 5.00
N VAL A 100 -1.26 12.40 5.90
CA VAL A 100 -1.51 12.71 7.31
C VAL A 100 -2.24 14.05 7.48
N SER A 101 -1.91 15.07 6.67
CA SER A 101 -2.56 16.38 6.69
C SER A 101 -4.06 16.28 6.38
N LEU A 102 -4.47 15.47 5.40
CA LEU A 102 -5.88 15.25 5.08
C LEU A 102 -6.64 14.62 6.25
N SER A 103 -6.01 13.66 6.93
CA SER A 103 -6.57 13.02 8.12
C SER A 103 -6.70 14.02 9.30
N LEU A 104 -5.66 14.82 9.58
CA LEU A 104 -5.68 15.83 10.64
C LEU A 104 -6.73 16.95 10.42
N MET A 105 -7.09 17.19 9.16
CA MET A 105 -8.14 18.15 8.82
C MET A 105 -9.55 17.60 8.95
N GLY A 106 -9.72 16.27 9.13
CA GLY A 106 -11.02 15.61 9.27
C GLY A 106 -11.90 15.70 8.02
N VAL A 107 -11.31 15.77 6.83
CA VAL A 107 -12.04 15.84 5.54
C VAL A 107 -12.84 14.57 5.32
N SER A 108 -12.29 13.42 5.69
CA SER A 108 -12.90 12.10 5.59
C SER A 108 -14.21 11.96 6.38
N ASP A 109 -14.34 12.65 7.52
CA ASP A 109 -15.54 12.58 8.37
C ASP A 109 -16.78 13.12 7.64
N ILE A 110 -16.59 14.19 6.85
CA ILE A 110 -17.69 14.79 6.05
C ILE A 110 -18.17 13.83 4.97
N ILE A 111 -17.22 13.20 4.28
CA ILE A 111 -17.56 12.25 3.21
C ILE A 111 -18.29 11.05 3.78
N ALA A 112 -17.87 10.56 4.95
CA ALA A 112 -18.54 9.47 5.64
C ALA A 112 -20.01 9.83 5.98
N ALA A 113 -20.25 11.02 6.57
CA ALA A 113 -21.61 11.50 6.85
C ALA A 113 -22.46 11.60 5.60
N TRP A 114 -21.86 12.13 4.53
CA TRP A 114 -22.56 12.28 3.24
C TRP A 114 -22.94 10.94 2.63
N VAL A 115 -22.05 9.94 2.64
CA VAL A 115 -22.33 8.59 2.13
C VAL A 115 -23.46 7.95 2.92
N ILE A 116 -23.39 7.94 4.26
CA ILE A 116 -24.35 7.27 5.14
C ILE A 116 -25.77 7.89 5.03
N SER A 117 -25.87 9.20 4.75
CA SER A 117 -27.13 9.92 4.72
C SER A 117 -27.95 9.72 3.42
N ARG A 118 -27.49 8.89 2.46
CA ARG A 118 -28.19 8.74 1.18
C ARG A 118 -29.48 7.92 1.28
N LYS A 119 -30.60 8.48 0.88
CA LYS A 119 -31.91 7.82 0.87
C LYS A 119 -31.97 6.55 0.03
N MET A 120 -31.09 6.42 -0.98
CA MET A 120 -31.04 5.24 -1.86
C MET A 120 -30.70 3.93 -1.15
N PHE A 121 -30.16 4.00 0.08
CA PHE A 121 -29.78 2.81 0.86
C PHE A 121 -30.94 2.26 1.69
N ILE A 122 -31.97 3.09 1.95
CA ILE A 122 -33.12 2.72 2.79
C ILE A 122 -33.95 1.67 2.06
N GLY A 123 -34.14 0.50 2.68
CA GLY A 123 -34.90 -0.61 2.12
C GLY A 123 -34.16 -1.44 1.04
N HIS A 124 -32.92 -1.09 0.68
CA HIS A 124 -32.16 -1.76 -0.38
C HIS A 124 -30.84 -2.36 0.15
N PRO A 125 -30.85 -3.56 0.76
CA PRO A 125 -29.69 -4.11 1.48
C PRO A 125 -28.47 -4.35 0.58
N VAL A 126 -28.62 -4.80 -0.65
CA VAL A 126 -27.51 -4.99 -1.58
C VAL A 126 -26.90 -3.65 -1.99
N ILE A 127 -27.74 -2.65 -2.27
CA ILE A 127 -27.28 -1.29 -2.62
C ILE A 127 -26.57 -0.65 -1.42
N LEU A 128 -27.06 -0.91 -0.19
CA LEU A 128 -26.39 -0.47 1.04
C LEU A 128 -24.99 -1.03 1.13
N VAL A 129 -24.79 -2.34 0.94
CA VAL A 129 -23.46 -2.95 1.01
C VAL A 129 -22.53 -2.37 -0.06
N PHE A 130 -22.99 -2.23 -1.30
CA PHE A 130 -22.22 -1.53 -2.33
C PHE A 130 -21.89 -0.09 -1.91
N GLY A 131 -22.84 0.64 -1.36
CA GLY A 131 -22.65 2.01 -0.90
C GLY A 131 -21.63 2.12 0.23
N LEU A 132 -21.63 1.19 1.18
CA LEU A 132 -20.63 1.12 2.26
C LEU A 132 -19.24 0.86 1.70
N LEU A 133 -19.08 -0.10 0.79
CA LEU A 133 -17.78 -0.46 0.22
C LEU A 133 -17.23 0.65 -0.69
N PHE A 134 -18.01 1.15 -1.65
CA PHE A 134 -17.59 2.25 -2.51
C PHE A 134 -17.41 3.56 -1.74
N GLY A 135 -18.31 3.84 -0.78
CA GLY A 135 -18.16 4.97 0.12
C GLY A 135 -16.85 4.93 0.87
N THR A 136 -16.45 3.76 1.36
CA THR A 136 -15.17 3.58 2.05
C THR A 136 -13.97 3.85 1.13
N ILE A 137 -14.02 3.43 -0.14
CA ILE A 137 -12.97 3.75 -1.13
C ILE A 137 -12.86 5.27 -1.33
N ILE A 138 -14.00 5.97 -1.50
CA ILE A 138 -14.02 7.43 -1.67
C ILE A 138 -13.46 8.14 -0.43
N ILE A 139 -13.82 7.67 0.76
CA ILE A 139 -13.33 8.22 2.03
C ILE A 139 -11.83 7.97 2.17
N SER A 140 -11.35 6.80 1.79
CA SER A 140 -9.92 6.47 1.76
C SER A 140 -9.14 7.41 0.84
N ALA A 141 -9.71 7.75 -0.32
CA ALA A 141 -9.11 8.69 -1.27
C ALA A 141 -8.93 10.11 -0.68
N ALA A 142 -9.81 10.50 0.23
CA ALA A 142 -9.74 11.78 0.94
C ALA A 142 -8.88 11.74 2.23
N GLY A 143 -8.02 10.75 2.39
CA GLY A 143 -7.17 10.59 3.57
C GLY A 143 -7.91 10.01 4.78
N GLY A 144 -8.99 9.24 4.55
CA GLY A 144 -9.73 8.57 5.60
C GLY A 144 -8.86 7.62 6.41
N GLY A 145 -8.62 7.96 7.65
CA GLY A 145 -7.89 7.12 8.59
C GLY A 145 -8.76 6.02 9.20
N MET A 146 -8.18 5.24 10.11
CA MET A 146 -8.86 4.16 10.84
C MET A 146 -10.15 4.59 11.55
N ALA A 147 -10.23 5.85 12.00
CA ALA A 147 -11.41 6.38 12.69
C ALA A 147 -12.69 6.27 11.84
N VAL A 148 -12.59 6.51 10.54
CA VAL A 148 -13.74 6.41 9.61
C VAL A 148 -14.15 4.96 9.40
N ILE A 149 -13.20 4.03 9.33
CA ILE A 149 -13.48 2.60 9.24
C ILE A 149 -14.26 2.15 10.47
N PHE A 150 -13.83 2.56 11.67
CA PHE A 150 -14.55 2.27 12.92
C PHE A 150 -15.96 2.86 12.93
N LEU A 151 -16.14 4.09 12.42
CA LEU A 151 -17.48 4.70 12.29
C LEU A 151 -18.41 3.86 11.40
N ILE A 152 -17.90 3.38 10.26
CA ILE A 152 -18.67 2.50 9.35
C ILE A 152 -18.93 1.14 10.02
N TRP A 153 -17.99 0.60 10.76
CA TRP A 153 -18.19 -0.61 11.56
C TRP A 153 -19.28 -0.41 12.63
N ASP A 154 -19.31 0.74 13.31
CA ASP A 154 -20.38 1.06 14.26
C ASP A 154 -21.74 1.16 13.61
N LEU A 155 -21.81 1.71 12.39
CA LEU A 155 -23.05 1.69 11.60
C LEU A 155 -23.47 0.25 11.25
N ILE A 156 -22.56 -0.60 10.82
CA ILE A 156 -22.84 -2.01 10.52
C ILE A 156 -23.33 -2.74 11.79
N ARG A 157 -22.73 -2.48 12.95
CA ARG A 157 -23.18 -3.00 14.25
C ARG A 157 -24.59 -2.53 14.59
N ALA A 158 -24.90 -1.24 14.40
CA ALA A 158 -26.24 -0.69 14.65
C ALA A 158 -27.29 -1.32 13.74
N ILE A 159 -26.98 -1.46 12.44
CA ILE A 159 -27.86 -2.14 11.48
C ILE A 159 -28.09 -3.60 11.88
N ALA A 160 -27.01 -4.32 12.25
CA ALA A 160 -27.09 -5.71 12.69
C ALA A 160 -27.96 -5.87 13.93
N LYS A 161 -27.77 -5.02 14.93
CA LYS A 161 -28.57 -5.01 16.18
C LYS A 161 -30.04 -4.73 15.92
N ALA A 162 -30.35 -3.75 15.08
CA ALA A 162 -31.73 -3.38 14.74
C ALA A 162 -32.47 -4.49 13.98
N ASN A 163 -31.74 -5.31 13.22
CA ASN A 163 -32.30 -6.41 12.44
C ASN A 163 -32.15 -7.79 13.12
N GLY A 164 -31.72 -7.84 14.41
CA GLY A 164 -31.54 -9.08 15.16
C GLY A 164 -30.49 -10.02 14.58
N ILE A 165 -29.45 -9.48 13.95
CA ILE A 165 -28.31 -10.24 13.42
C ILE A 165 -27.31 -10.52 14.54
N ASP A 166 -26.89 -11.78 14.66
CA ASP A 166 -25.92 -12.21 15.69
C ASP A 166 -24.57 -11.50 15.56
N ASP A 167 -23.89 -11.30 16.68
CA ASP A 167 -22.57 -10.67 16.71
C ASP A 167 -21.52 -11.44 15.89
N ASN A 168 -21.61 -12.75 15.83
CA ASN A 168 -20.73 -13.64 15.07
C ASN A 168 -21.25 -14.01 13.66
N ASP A 169 -22.26 -13.28 13.15
CA ASP A 169 -22.78 -13.54 11.81
C ASP A 169 -21.68 -13.41 10.75
N THR A 170 -21.62 -14.41 9.86
CA THR A 170 -20.54 -14.50 8.86
C THR A 170 -20.65 -13.39 7.80
N LEU A 171 -21.88 -13.02 7.38
CA LEU A 171 -22.08 -11.95 6.39
C LEU A 171 -21.69 -10.59 7.00
N LYS A 172 -22.17 -10.29 8.22
CA LYS A 172 -21.81 -9.07 8.96
C LYS A 172 -20.30 -8.94 9.09
N GLY A 173 -19.65 -9.98 9.62
CA GLY A 173 -18.20 -9.98 9.81
C GLY A 173 -17.42 -9.83 8.50
N SER A 174 -17.90 -10.46 7.41
CA SER A 174 -17.27 -10.34 6.09
C SER A 174 -17.43 -8.95 5.48
N ILE A 175 -18.59 -8.30 5.66
CA ILE A 175 -18.77 -6.91 5.22
C ILE A 175 -17.87 -5.98 6.01
N MET A 176 -17.73 -6.15 7.33
CA MET A 176 -16.81 -5.37 8.16
C MET A 176 -15.36 -5.54 7.72
N ALA A 177 -14.94 -6.78 7.42
CA ALA A 177 -13.60 -7.06 6.89
C ALA A 177 -13.40 -6.37 5.54
N MET A 178 -14.36 -6.47 4.62
CA MET A 178 -14.25 -5.83 3.30
C MET A 178 -14.25 -4.30 3.38
N VAL A 179 -15.00 -3.70 4.29
CA VAL A 179 -14.93 -2.25 4.59
C VAL A 179 -13.49 -1.86 4.95
N LEU A 180 -12.82 -2.62 5.79
CA LEU A 180 -11.42 -2.36 6.11
C LEU A 180 -10.53 -2.46 4.87
N TYR A 181 -10.69 -3.51 4.04
CA TYR A 181 -9.90 -3.69 2.82
C TYR A 181 -10.14 -2.55 1.82
N CYS A 182 -11.40 -2.15 1.62
CA CYS A 182 -11.75 -0.99 0.81
C CYS A 182 -11.18 0.32 1.36
N GLY A 183 -11.05 0.45 2.69
CA GLY A 183 -10.42 1.59 3.34
C GLY A 183 -8.93 1.75 3.01
N PHE A 184 -8.28 0.69 2.54
CA PHE A 184 -6.88 0.71 2.12
C PHE A 184 -6.68 0.69 0.60
N VAL A 185 -7.73 0.59 -0.21
CA VAL A 185 -7.64 0.72 -1.67
C VAL A 185 -7.04 2.08 -2.09
N GLY A 186 -7.08 3.08 -1.23
CA GLY A 186 -6.42 4.36 -1.44
C GLY A 186 -4.92 4.28 -1.76
N PHE A 187 -4.26 3.14 -1.57
CA PHE A 187 -2.84 2.95 -1.95
C PHE A 187 -2.58 3.10 -3.46
N ILE A 188 -3.60 2.96 -4.32
CA ILE A 188 -3.50 3.18 -5.76
C ILE A 188 -3.48 4.66 -6.17
N LEU A 189 -3.74 5.56 -5.24
CA LEU A 189 -3.87 6.98 -5.55
C LEU A 189 -2.49 7.62 -5.77
N PRO A 190 -2.31 8.47 -6.79
CA PRO A 190 -1.02 9.09 -7.09
C PRO A 190 -0.44 9.93 -5.96
N TRP A 191 -1.30 10.45 -5.08
CA TRP A 191 -0.91 11.26 -3.91
C TRP A 191 -0.73 10.45 -2.63
N GLN A 192 -0.90 9.14 -2.69
CA GLN A 192 -0.55 8.25 -1.59
C GLN A 192 0.89 7.75 -1.74
N ASN A 193 1.52 7.47 -0.61
CA ASN A 193 2.92 7.09 -0.58
C ASN A 193 3.20 5.70 -1.14
N THR A 194 2.21 4.81 -1.18
CA THR A 194 2.44 3.38 -1.41
C THR A 194 2.93 3.08 -2.83
N VAL A 195 2.36 3.76 -3.86
CA VAL A 195 2.83 3.61 -5.24
C VAL A 195 4.26 4.14 -5.40
N TRP A 196 4.61 5.21 -4.70
CA TRP A 196 5.96 5.77 -4.71
C TRP A 196 6.95 4.87 -3.97
N LEU A 197 6.52 4.29 -2.84
CA LEU A 197 7.31 3.31 -2.09
C LEU A 197 7.61 2.07 -2.94
N ALA A 198 6.61 1.48 -3.55
CA ALA A 198 6.80 0.33 -4.45
C ALA A 198 7.64 0.68 -5.67
N GLY A 199 7.40 1.86 -6.26
CA GLY A 199 8.16 2.39 -7.37
C GLY A 199 9.63 2.63 -7.03
N GLY A 200 9.93 3.04 -5.80
CA GLY A 200 11.31 3.21 -5.34
C GLY A 200 12.13 1.92 -5.31
N PHE A 201 11.47 0.77 -5.11
CA PHE A 201 12.12 -0.54 -5.23
C PHE A 201 12.22 -1.03 -6.68
N TRP A 202 11.23 -0.67 -7.50
CA TRP A 202 11.15 -1.11 -8.89
C TRP A 202 11.98 -0.24 -9.85
N GLN A 203 12.04 1.08 -9.63
CA GLN A 203 12.67 2.03 -10.55
C GLN A 203 14.15 1.71 -10.84
N PRO A 204 15.02 1.44 -9.86
CA PRO A 204 16.38 1.04 -10.14
C PRO A 204 16.46 -0.23 -10.98
N ALA A 205 15.63 -1.23 -10.65
CA ALA A 205 15.59 -2.51 -11.32
C ALA A 205 15.05 -2.46 -12.76
N SER A 206 14.32 -1.41 -13.11
CA SER A 206 13.77 -1.18 -14.44
C SER A 206 14.71 -0.35 -15.36
N GLY A 207 15.92 -0.01 -14.89
CA GLY A 207 16.81 0.88 -15.63
C GLY A 207 16.44 2.36 -15.49
N GLY A 208 15.77 2.74 -14.43
CA GLY A 208 15.42 4.14 -14.13
C GLY A 208 14.14 4.63 -14.79
N LEU A 209 13.25 3.75 -15.22
CA LEU A 209 11.96 4.13 -15.82
C LEU A 209 11.12 4.96 -14.82
N ALA A 210 10.37 5.92 -15.35
CA ALA A 210 9.50 6.76 -14.53
C ALA A 210 8.35 5.95 -13.91
N ILE A 211 8.03 6.21 -12.64
CA ILE A 211 6.92 5.53 -11.94
C ILE A 211 5.59 5.97 -12.57
N PRO A 212 4.78 5.04 -13.13
CA PRO A 212 3.56 5.38 -13.88
C PRO A 212 2.36 5.61 -12.94
N THR A 213 2.45 6.65 -12.09
CA THR A 213 1.50 6.86 -10.99
C THR A 213 0.07 7.11 -11.43
N MET A 214 -0.14 7.85 -12.52
CA MET A 214 -1.48 8.14 -13.04
C MET A 214 -2.08 6.95 -13.76
N GLU A 215 -1.27 6.21 -14.50
CA GLU A 215 -1.70 5.00 -15.21
C GLU A 215 -2.04 3.89 -14.19
N VAL A 216 -1.24 3.75 -13.12
CA VAL A 216 -1.57 2.88 -11.98
C VAL A 216 -2.89 3.28 -11.33
N PHE A 217 -3.17 4.57 -11.21
CA PHE A 217 -4.46 5.06 -10.69
C PHE A 217 -5.62 4.65 -11.60
N TYR A 218 -5.50 4.82 -12.92
CA TYR A 218 -6.57 4.44 -13.86
C TYR A 218 -6.83 2.92 -13.85
N CYS A 219 -5.77 2.12 -13.94
CA CYS A 219 -5.87 0.66 -13.81
C CYS A 219 -6.42 0.25 -12.44
N GLY A 220 -5.95 0.90 -11.39
CA GLY A 220 -6.33 0.63 -10.01
C GLY A 220 -7.81 0.92 -9.72
N ILE A 221 -8.40 1.96 -10.32
CA ILE A 221 -9.85 2.23 -10.22
C ILE A 221 -10.65 1.08 -10.83
N ILE A 222 -10.26 0.61 -12.02
CA ILE A 222 -10.94 -0.52 -12.69
C ILE A 222 -10.87 -1.75 -11.79
N TRP A 223 -9.68 -2.08 -11.28
CA TRP A 223 -9.50 -3.19 -10.34
C TRP A 223 -10.34 -3.03 -9.07
N ALA A 224 -10.36 -1.84 -8.45
CA ALA A 224 -11.09 -1.58 -7.22
C ALA A 224 -12.62 -1.74 -7.39
N ILE A 225 -13.17 -1.20 -8.49
CA ILE A 225 -14.59 -1.33 -8.81
C ILE A 225 -14.95 -2.80 -8.99
N LEU A 226 -14.17 -3.53 -9.78
CA LEU A 226 -14.42 -4.95 -10.03
C LEU A 226 -14.25 -5.79 -8.77
N SER A 227 -13.28 -5.49 -7.91
CA SER A 227 -13.09 -6.20 -6.63
C SER A 227 -14.32 -6.08 -5.73
N VAL A 228 -14.93 -4.90 -5.63
CA VAL A 228 -16.18 -4.73 -4.87
C VAL A 228 -17.35 -5.49 -5.51
N ILE A 229 -17.49 -5.40 -6.84
CA ILE A 229 -18.55 -6.10 -7.56
C ILE A 229 -18.41 -7.63 -7.37
N PHE A 230 -17.23 -8.17 -7.62
CA PHE A 230 -16.98 -9.62 -7.47
C PHE A 230 -17.16 -10.08 -6.03
N PHE A 231 -16.72 -9.29 -5.04
CA PHE A 231 -16.95 -9.62 -3.64
C PHE A 231 -18.46 -9.79 -3.35
N VAL A 232 -19.28 -8.81 -3.71
CA VAL A 232 -20.73 -8.88 -3.47
C VAL A 232 -21.36 -10.03 -4.24
N LEU A 233 -20.96 -10.26 -5.51
CA LEU A 233 -21.49 -11.36 -6.31
C LEU A 233 -21.11 -12.74 -5.73
N VAL A 234 -19.86 -12.93 -5.32
CA VAL A 234 -19.38 -14.18 -4.70
C VAL A 234 -20.16 -14.47 -3.41
N PHE A 235 -20.32 -13.45 -2.54
CA PHE A 235 -21.05 -13.61 -1.29
C PHE A 235 -22.54 -13.89 -1.51
N LYS A 236 -23.15 -13.24 -2.49
CA LYS A 236 -24.58 -13.41 -2.78
C LYS A 236 -24.88 -14.72 -3.51
N PHE A 237 -24.11 -15.08 -4.54
CA PHE A 237 -24.44 -16.18 -5.45
C PHE A 237 -23.67 -17.47 -5.16
N ILE A 238 -22.37 -17.40 -4.79
CA ILE A 238 -21.55 -18.56 -4.51
C ILE A 238 -21.75 -19.02 -3.07
N TYR A 239 -21.59 -18.10 -2.10
CA TYR A 239 -21.81 -18.43 -0.68
C TYR A 239 -23.27 -18.38 -0.27
N ARG A 240 -24.16 -17.87 -1.16
CA ARG A 240 -25.62 -17.79 -0.95
C ARG A 240 -26.02 -17.11 0.35
N MET A 241 -25.29 -16.05 0.73
CA MET A 241 -25.57 -15.32 1.95
C MET A 241 -26.79 -14.41 1.77
N ASP A 242 -27.61 -14.33 2.80
CA ASP A 242 -28.86 -13.57 2.80
C ASP A 242 -28.62 -12.10 3.16
N PHE A 243 -28.50 -11.27 2.13
CA PHE A 243 -28.34 -9.82 2.27
C PHE A 243 -29.61 -9.12 2.77
N SER A 244 -30.81 -9.76 2.66
CA SER A 244 -32.09 -9.14 3.07
C SER A 244 -32.12 -8.75 4.54
N LYS A 245 -31.28 -9.41 5.35
CA LYS A 245 -31.11 -9.12 6.79
C LYS A 245 -30.46 -7.75 7.05
N PHE A 246 -29.75 -7.18 6.09
CA PHE A 246 -29.04 -5.91 6.23
C PHE A 246 -29.91 -4.73 5.76
N LEU A 247 -30.96 -4.40 6.52
CA LEU A 247 -31.85 -3.27 6.23
C LEU A 247 -31.48 -2.05 7.07
N ILE A 248 -31.35 -0.89 6.43
CA ILE A 248 -31.22 0.39 7.13
C ILE A 248 -32.57 1.09 7.15
N THR A 249 -32.99 1.59 8.32
CA THR A 249 -34.18 2.42 8.50
C THR A 249 -33.84 3.91 8.45
N GLU A 250 -34.85 4.76 8.22
CA GLU A 250 -34.64 6.22 8.26
C GLU A 250 -34.11 6.72 9.61
N GLU A 251 -34.50 6.07 10.71
CA GLU A 251 -34.08 6.44 12.06
C GLU A 251 -32.57 6.21 12.25
N ILE A 252 -32.07 5.03 11.84
CA ILE A 252 -30.63 4.71 11.89
C ILE A 252 -29.84 5.67 11.00
N ALA A 253 -30.31 5.93 9.76
CA ALA A 253 -29.63 6.84 8.85
C ALA A 253 -29.56 8.27 9.41
N LYS A 254 -30.63 8.77 10.04
CA LYS A 254 -30.65 10.09 10.70
C LYS A 254 -29.74 10.14 11.93
N GLU A 255 -29.74 9.12 12.78
CA GLU A 255 -28.88 9.07 13.96
C GLU A 255 -27.40 9.19 13.59
N PHE A 256 -26.95 8.43 12.60
CA PHE A 256 -25.54 8.46 12.18
C PHE A 256 -25.16 9.73 11.42
N SER A 257 -26.03 10.25 10.54
CA SER A 257 -25.79 11.51 9.85
C SER A 257 -25.76 12.71 10.80
N GLY A 258 -26.56 12.68 11.86
CA GLY A 258 -26.62 13.73 12.88
C GLY A 258 -25.42 13.79 13.80
N LYS A 259 -24.63 12.70 13.89
CA LYS A 259 -23.41 12.66 14.73
C LYS A 259 -22.23 13.46 14.15
N ILE A 260 -22.28 13.81 12.87
CA ILE A 260 -21.16 14.47 12.19
C ILE A 260 -21.54 15.88 11.76
N HIS A 261 -21.05 16.87 12.51
CA HIS A 261 -21.19 18.28 12.18
C HIS A 261 -19.91 18.79 11.49
N ALA A 262 -19.99 19.01 10.17
CA ALA A 262 -18.87 19.52 9.40
C ALA A 262 -18.56 20.98 9.79
N THR A 263 -17.38 21.23 10.30
CA THR A 263 -16.87 22.58 10.56
C THR A 263 -16.59 23.32 9.26
N LYS A 264 -16.52 24.67 9.31
CA LYS A 264 -16.16 25.49 8.15
C LYS A 264 -14.81 25.05 7.56
N TYR A 265 -13.84 24.75 8.40
CA TYR A 265 -12.48 24.39 7.97
C TYR A 265 -12.41 23.02 7.28
N GLN A 266 -13.18 22.06 7.78
CA GLN A 266 -13.31 20.75 7.14
C GLN A 266 -13.96 20.85 5.75
N LYS A 267 -15.04 21.66 5.60
CA LYS A 267 -15.70 21.90 4.29
C LYS A 267 -14.74 22.51 3.28
N VAL A 268 -13.96 23.50 3.70
CA VAL A 268 -12.97 24.13 2.82
C VAL A 268 -11.82 23.18 2.52
N GLY A 269 -11.40 22.35 3.48
CA GLY A 269 -10.44 21.27 3.24
C GLY A 269 -10.92 20.30 2.16
N LEU A 270 -12.21 19.90 2.21
CA LEU A 270 -12.82 19.03 1.19
C LEU A 270 -12.84 19.71 -0.19
N ILE A 271 -13.20 20.98 -0.26
CA ILE A 271 -13.15 21.76 -1.51
C ILE A 271 -11.70 21.81 -2.03
N GLY A 272 -10.73 22.03 -1.14
CA GLY A 272 -9.31 22.01 -1.49
C GLY A 272 -8.86 20.67 -2.09
N VAL A 273 -9.30 19.55 -1.52
CA VAL A 273 -9.04 18.20 -2.06
C VAL A 273 -9.70 18.02 -3.43
N ALA A 274 -10.93 18.48 -3.61
CA ALA A 274 -11.63 18.40 -4.89
C ALA A 274 -10.90 19.22 -5.98
N ILE A 275 -10.41 20.42 -5.64
CA ILE A 275 -9.60 21.25 -6.54
C ILE A 275 -8.28 20.54 -6.85
N TYR A 276 -7.59 19.99 -5.86
CA TYR A 276 -6.34 19.24 -6.01
C TYR A 276 -6.48 18.08 -7.00
N ILE A 277 -7.50 17.23 -6.82
CA ILE A 277 -7.82 16.14 -7.73
C ILE A 277 -8.20 16.67 -9.11
N GLY A 278 -9.02 17.72 -9.17
CA GLY A 278 -9.42 18.36 -10.42
C GLY A 278 -8.24 18.87 -11.23
N LEU A 279 -7.24 19.49 -10.56
CA LEU A 279 -6.02 19.96 -11.22
C LEU A 279 -5.17 18.80 -11.78
N LEU A 280 -5.01 17.73 -11.01
CA LEU A 280 -4.29 16.53 -11.47
C LEU A 280 -4.94 15.91 -12.70
N LEU A 281 -6.26 15.74 -12.68
CA LEU A 281 -7.01 15.19 -13.81
C LEU A 281 -6.96 16.13 -15.01
N PHE A 282 -7.16 17.44 -14.79
CA PHE A 282 -7.09 18.44 -15.85
C PHE A 282 -5.73 18.46 -16.54
N GLY A 283 -4.64 18.45 -15.76
CA GLY A 283 -3.28 18.40 -16.29
C GLY A 283 -3.03 17.17 -17.18
N ASN A 284 -3.58 16.02 -16.79
CA ASN A 284 -3.43 14.78 -17.53
C ASN A 284 -4.34 14.66 -18.76
N ILE A 285 -5.56 15.21 -18.70
CA ILE A 285 -6.53 15.15 -19.83
C ILE A 285 -6.12 16.16 -20.91
N PHE A 286 -5.78 17.38 -20.53
CA PHE A 286 -5.50 18.47 -21.48
C PHE A 286 -4.00 18.75 -21.63
N LYS A 287 -3.19 17.70 -21.87
CA LYS A 287 -1.71 17.73 -21.88
C LYS A 287 -1.09 18.86 -22.74
N ASN A 288 -1.77 19.30 -23.79
CA ASN A 288 -1.26 20.29 -24.76
C ASN A 288 -1.43 21.75 -24.31
N LEU A 289 -2.18 22.05 -23.26
CA LEU A 289 -2.36 23.41 -22.76
C LEU A 289 -1.15 23.85 -21.93
N ALA A 290 -0.72 25.10 -22.07
CA ALA A 290 0.39 25.66 -21.29
C ALA A 290 0.14 25.57 -19.76
N ILE A 291 -1.10 25.80 -19.32
CA ILE A 291 -1.49 25.67 -17.92
C ILE A 291 -1.38 24.19 -17.45
N SER A 292 -1.72 23.22 -18.30
CA SER A 292 -1.57 21.81 -17.98
C SER A 292 -0.10 21.39 -17.89
N GLN A 293 0.76 21.93 -18.75
CA GLN A 293 2.21 21.70 -18.65
C GLN A 293 2.78 22.24 -17.34
N PHE A 294 2.33 23.43 -16.92
CA PHE A 294 2.70 23.99 -15.62
C PHE A 294 2.22 23.12 -14.45
N ILE A 295 0.96 22.67 -14.47
CA ILE A 295 0.40 21.78 -13.44
C ILE A 295 1.16 20.44 -13.40
N ASN A 296 1.44 19.86 -14.56
CA ASN A 296 2.21 18.62 -14.68
C ASN A 296 3.67 18.81 -14.23
N GLY A 297 4.25 19.98 -14.45
CA GLY A 297 5.57 20.33 -13.93
C GLY A 297 5.64 20.41 -12.40
N LEU A 298 4.57 20.88 -11.75
CA LEU A 298 4.44 20.79 -10.29
C LEU A 298 4.24 19.36 -9.82
N GLY A 299 3.52 18.57 -10.60
CA GLY A 299 3.19 17.19 -10.29
C GLY A 299 2.40 17.01 -8.99
N VAL A 300 2.25 15.76 -8.59
CA VAL A 300 1.55 15.39 -7.35
C VAL A 300 2.20 16.03 -6.12
N VAL A 301 3.52 16.04 -6.07
CA VAL A 301 4.30 16.55 -4.92
C VAL A 301 4.17 18.07 -4.78
N GLY A 302 4.37 18.81 -5.87
CA GLY A 302 4.25 20.27 -5.86
C GLY A 302 2.86 20.74 -5.47
N LEU A 303 1.81 20.12 -6.01
CA LEU A 303 0.42 20.41 -5.63
C LEU A 303 0.14 20.08 -4.16
N SER A 304 0.72 18.97 -3.62
CA SER A 304 0.61 18.61 -2.21
C SER A 304 1.25 19.66 -1.30
N ILE A 305 2.43 20.16 -1.68
CA ILE A 305 3.12 21.24 -0.94
C ILE A 305 2.25 22.50 -0.94
N ILE A 306 1.70 22.91 -2.10
CA ILE A 306 0.83 24.07 -2.21
C ILE A 306 -0.39 23.92 -1.30
N TYR A 307 -1.06 22.76 -1.33
CA TYR A 307 -2.19 22.47 -0.46
C TYR A 307 -1.83 22.64 1.01
N MET A 308 -0.79 21.95 1.47
CA MET A 308 -0.35 22.03 2.87
C MET A 308 0.01 23.45 3.28
N THR A 309 0.68 24.20 2.39
CA THR A 309 1.09 25.61 2.66
C THR A 309 -0.11 26.52 2.82
N ILE A 310 -1.11 26.46 1.94
CA ILE A 310 -2.33 27.27 2.02
C ILE A 310 -3.01 27.07 3.39
N PHE A 311 -3.19 25.80 3.82
CA PHE A 311 -3.84 25.51 5.09
C PHE A 311 -2.97 25.75 6.32
N ALA A 312 -1.64 25.78 6.18
CA ALA A 312 -0.72 26.16 7.24
C ALA A 312 -0.72 27.68 7.50
N ILE A 313 -0.81 28.49 6.44
CA ILE A 313 -0.85 29.95 6.55
C ILE A 313 -2.22 30.41 7.07
N TRP A 314 -3.29 29.73 6.70
CA TRP A 314 -4.63 30.09 7.13
C TRP A 314 -4.85 29.81 8.61
N LYS A 315 -5.22 30.86 9.35
CA LYS A 315 -5.46 30.78 10.79
C LYS A 315 -6.95 30.64 11.13
N LYS A 316 -7.22 29.87 12.17
CA LYS A 316 -8.52 29.76 12.83
C LYS A 316 -8.77 31.00 13.70
N ALA A 317 -9.99 31.13 14.21
CA ALA A 317 -10.34 32.24 15.11
C ALA A 317 -9.53 32.26 16.42
N ASP A 318 -9.01 31.11 16.86
CA ASP A 318 -8.13 30.95 18.01
C ASP A 318 -6.66 31.28 17.73
N GLY A 319 -6.33 31.78 16.52
CA GLY A 319 -4.98 32.10 16.10
C GLY A 319 -4.12 30.91 15.66
N LYS A 320 -4.58 29.69 15.83
CA LYS A 320 -3.86 28.48 15.41
C LYS A 320 -4.03 28.24 13.92
N PRO A 321 -3.04 27.63 13.24
CA PRO A 321 -3.20 27.27 11.82
C PRO A 321 -4.33 26.24 11.63
N VAL A 322 -4.97 26.27 10.46
CA VAL A 322 -5.98 25.24 10.10
C VAL A 322 -5.31 23.87 10.01
N LEU A 323 -4.11 23.81 9.45
CA LEU A 323 -3.28 22.60 9.39
C LEU A 323 -1.94 22.86 10.10
N SER A 324 -1.58 22.02 11.04
CA SER A 324 -0.22 21.97 11.61
C SER A 324 0.67 21.04 10.78
N VAL A 325 1.47 21.64 9.89
CA VAL A 325 2.44 20.88 9.08
C VAL A 325 3.45 20.12 9.97
N ALA A 326 3.87 20.72 11.08
CA ALA A 326 4.77 20.06 12.04
C ALA A 326 4.18 18.73 12.55
N LYS A 327 2.89 18.72 12.94
CA LYS A 327 2.21 17.51 13.37
C LYS A 327 2.06 16.48 12.24
N ALA A 328 1.90 16.92 10.99
CA ALA A 328 1.84 16.03 9.86
C ALA A 328 3.17 15.31 9.65
N PHE A 329 4.30 16.01 9.73
CA PHE A 329 5.63 15.41 9.66
C PHE A 329 5.96 14.55 10.89
N GLU A 330 5.55 14.96 12.09
CA GLU A 330 5.72 14.17 13.32
C GLU A 330 5.01 12.81 13.23
N ALA A 331 3.78 12.79 12.68
CA ALA A 331 2.99 11.57 12.55
C ALA A 331 3.36 10.73 11.31
N THR A 332 4.35 11.15 10.52
CA THR A 332 4.83 10.40 9.36
C THR A 332 5.53 9.11 9.80
N PRO A 333 5.29 7.95 9.13
CA PRO A 333 5.86 6.67 9.52
C PRO A 333 7.33 6.54 9.09
N TRP A 334 8.25 7.06 9.89
CA TRP A 334 9.69 7.09 9.62
C TRP A 334 10.32 5.71 9.39
N ALA A 335 9.73 4.66 9.98
CA ALA A 335 10.20 3.29 9.75
C ALA A 335 10.13 2.89 8.27
N VAL A 336 9.04 3.27 7.60
CA VAL A 336 8.84 3.02 6.16
C VAL A 336 9.80 3.86 5.31
N ILE A 337 10.04 5.11 5.71
CA ILE A 337 10.98 6.01 5.03
C ILE A 337 12.40 5.46 5.11
N MET A 338 12.87 5.05 6.30
CA MET A 338 14.22 4.53 6.48
C MET A 338 14.42 3.18 5.78
N LEU A 339 13.38 2.35 5.74
CA LEU A 339 13.40 1.11 4.95
C LEU A 339 13.59 1.42 3.46
N LEU A 340 12.81 2.35 2.90
CA LEU A 340 12.99 2.76 1.50
C LEU A 340 14.38 3.35 1.26
N ALA A 341 14.85 4.21 2.18
CA ALA A 341 16.12 4.89 2.04
C ALA A 341 17.31 3.92 1.97
N ILE A 342 17.36 2.87 2.80
CA ILE A 342 18.44 1.87 2.72
C ILE A 342 18.28 0.93 1.53
N THR A 343 17.04 0.64 1.11
CA THR A 343 16.80 -0.33 0.04
C THR A 343 17.26 0.19 -1.33
N ILE A 344 17.27 1.51 -1.55
CA ILE A 344 17.74 2.08 -2.81
C ILE A 344 19.24 1.80 -3.03
N PRO A 345 20.18 2.26 -2.18
CA PRO A 345 21.60 1.96 -2.39
C PRO A 345 21.92 0.46 -2.24
N LEU A 346 21.13 -0.29 -1.48
CA LEU A 346 21.24 -1.75 -1.45
C LEU A 346 20.80 -2.37 -2.80
N GLY A 347 19.73 -1.86 -3.42
CA GLY A 347 19.30 -2.26 -4.75
C GLY A 347 20.34 -1.97 -5.82
N ASP A 348 20.96 -0.79 -5.76
CA ASP A 348 22.07 -0.42 -6.66
C ASP A 348 23.26 -1.38 -6.47
N ALA A 349 23.62 -1.70 -5.21
CA ALA A 349 24.67 -2.67 -4.90
C ALA A 349 24.34 -4.08 -5.44
N LEU A 350 23.12 -4.53 -5.31
CA LEU A 350 22.68 -5.84 -5.85
C LEU A 350 22.80 -5.89 -7.37
N GLN A 351 22.51 -4.79 -8.06
CA GLN A 351 22.51 -4.69 -9.52
C GLN A 351 23.88 -4.37 -10.12
N SER A 352 24.84 -3.92 -9.29
CA SER A 352 26.19 -3.55 -9.73
C SER A 352 26.93 -4.75 -10.32
N GLU A 353 27.61 -4.52 -11.43
CA GLU A 353 28.51 -5.51 -12.04
C GLU A 353 29.65 -5.89 -11.07
N ASP A 354 30.12 -4.96 -10.24
CA ASP A 354 31.18 -5.21 -9.26
C ASP A 354 30.80 -6.26 -8.21
N THR A 355 29.52 -6.44 -7.95
CA THR A 355 29.01 -7.45 -7.00
C THR A 355 28.69 -8.78 -7.67
N GLY A 356 28.31 -8.76 -8.95
CA GLY A 356 27.93 -9.94 -9.73
C GLY A 356 26.64 -10.64 -9.26
N VAL A 357 25.92 -10.08 -8.27
CA VAL A 357 24.78 -10.75 -7.61
C VAL A 357 23.63 -10.97 -8.60
N MET A 358 23.21 -9.92 -9.32
CA MET A 358 22.09 -10.04 -10.27
C MET A 358 22.46 -10.90 -11.47
N ALA A 359 23.71 -10.84 -11.94
CA ALA A 359 24.18 -11.71 -13.00
C ALA A 359 24.13 -13.20 -12.60
N ALA A 360 24.52 -13.52 -11.36
CA ALA A 360 24.43 -14.88 -10.82
C ALA A 360 22.95 -15.33 -10.67
N ILE A 361 22.09 -14.52 -10.08
CA ILE A 361 20.65 -14.82 -9.94
C ILE A 361 20.02 -15.04 -11.32
N ALA A 362 20.30 -14.14 -12.28
CA ALA A 362 19.82 -14.30 -13.65
C ALA A 362 20.34 -15.60 -14.28
N GLY A 363 21.61 -15.93 -14.08
CA GLY A 363 22.22 -17.17 -14.54
C GLY A 363 21.57 -18.44 -13.95
N TRP A 364 21.07 -18.39 -12.73
CA TRP A 364 20.37 -19.53 -12.09
C TRP A 364 18.90 -19.62 -12.49
N ILE A 365 18.20 -18.48 -12.60
CA ILE A 365 16.75 -18.45 -12.85
C ILE A 365 16.47 -18.52 -14.36
N TYR A 366 17.22 -17.78 -15.18
CA TYR A 366 16.96 -17.67 -16.62
C TYR A 366 16.88 -19.02 -17.35
N PRO A 367 17.78 -20.00 -17.12
CA PRO A 367 17.65 -21.31 -17.75
C PRO A 367 16.34 -22.05 -17.42
N LEU A 368 15.72 -21.76 -16.26
CA LEU A 368 14.45 -22.35 -15.85
C LEU A 368 13.26 -21.70 -16.56
N VAL A 369 13.39 -20.43 -16.93
CA VAL A 369 12.29 -19.60 -17.45
C VAL A 369 12.47 -19.18 -18.91
N GLN A 370 13.64 -19.40 -19.54
CA GLN A 370 13.97 -18.94 -20.90
C GLN A 370 13.00 -19.42 -21.99
N ASN A 371 12.32 -20.54 -21.76
CA ASN A 371 11.32 -21.10 -22.67
C ASN A 371 9.89 -20.64 -22.33
N MET A 372 9.73 -19.79 -21.31
CA MET A 372 8.43 -19.20 -20.95
C MET A 372 8.20 -17.93 -21.76
N SER A 373 6.95 -17.64 -22.09
CA SER A 373 6.60 -16.30 -22.56
C SER A 373 6.72 -15.31 -21.38
N ALA A 374 7.11 -14.07 -21.68
CA ALA A 374 7.16 -13.00 -20.67
C ALA A 374 5.81 -12.84 -19.97
N THR A 375 4.70 -12.94 -20.69
CA THR A 375 3.34 -12.93 -20.15
C THR A 375 3.14 -14.01 -19.10
N THR A 376 3.54 -15.26 -19.40
CA THR A 376 3.43 -16.38 -18.45
C THR A 376 4.27 -16.13 -17.20
N PHE A 377 5.48 -15.61 -17.35
CA PHE A 377 6.36 -15.28 -16.23
C PHE A 377 5.74 -14.18 -15.35
N ILE A 378 5.23 -13.09 -15.93
CA ILE A 378 4.54 -12.01 -15.20
C ILE A 378 3.34 -12.58 -14.40
N ILE A 379 2.53 -13.43 -15.01
CA ILE A 379 1.37 -14.05 -14.34
C ILE A 379 1.82 -14.91 -13.16
N ILE A 380 2.83 -15.78 -13.36
CA ILE A 380 3.36 -16.64 -12.29
C ILE A 380 3.91 -15.79 -11.13
N CYS A 381 4.72 -14.77 -11.44
CA CYS A 381 5.25 -13.86 -10.44
C CYS A 381 4.13 -13.12 -9.68
N THR A 382 3.11 -12.64 -10.38
CA THR A 382 1.95 -11.97 -9.77
C THR A 382 1.22 -12.89 -8.80
N ILE A 383 0.91 -14.12 -9.22
CA ILE A 383 0.25 -15.11 -8.36
C ILE A 383 1.13 -15.44 -7.15
N PHE A 384 2.41 -15.72 -7.39
CA PHE A 384 3.37 -16.04 -6.33
C PHE A 384 3.46 -14.92 -5.29
N LEU A 385 3.66 -13.67 -5.74
CA LEU A 385 3.77 -12.51 -4.85
C LEU A 385 2.48 -12.24 -4.08
N THR A 386 1.32 -12.37 -4.74
CA THR A 386 0.02 -12.18 -4.10
C THR A 386 -0.26 -13.23 -3.03
N VAL A 387 0.18 -14.48 -3.23
CA VAL A 387 0.05 -15.55 -2.24
C VAL A 387 1.08 -15.40 -1.13
N LEU A 388 2.33 -15.09 -1.47
CA LEU A 388 3.42 -14.92 -0.51
C LEU A 388 3.13 -13.80 0.49
N THR A 389 2.59 -12.67 0.03
CA THR A 389 2.25 -11.53 0.89
C THR A 389 1.18 -11.87 1.95
N GLN A 390 0.44 -12.98 1.79
CA GLN A 390 -0.53 -13.40 2.81
C GLN A 390 0.13 -13.95 4.09
N VAL A 391 1.41 -14.26 4.05
CA VAL A 391 2.18 -14.78 5.21
C VAL A 391 3.42 -13.94 5.52
N THR A 392 3.73 -12.94 4.68
CA THR A 392 4.92 -12.10 4.79
C THR A 392 4.55 -10.64 4.58
N HIS A 393 5.30 -9.72 5.20
CA HIS A 393 5.03 -8.27 5.08
C HIS A 393 5.19 -7.78 3.63
N ASN A 394 4.16 -7.13 3.08
CA ASN A 394 4.07 -6.68 1.69
C ASN A 394 5.24 -5.78 1.22
N VAL A 395 5.65 -4.81 2.06
CA VAL A 395 6.76 -3.89 1.72
C VAL A 395 8.08 -4.63 1.62
N ILE A 396 8.31 -5.63 2.48
CA ILE A 396 9.51 -6.48 2.42
C ILE A 396 9.52 -7.29 1.13
N CYS A 397 8.38 -7.88 0.77
CA CYS A 397 8.26 -8.59 -0.51
C CYS A 397 8.55 -7.67 -1.70
N ALA A 398 8.04 -6.42 -1.69
CA ALA A 398 8.33 -5.45 -2.74
C ALA A 398 9.82 -5.14 -2.84
N ALA A 399 10.47 -4.89 -1.70
CA ALA A 399 11.90 -4.56 -1.63
C ALA A 399 12.81 -5.68 -2.18
N VAL A 400 12.38 -6.93 -2.06
CA VAL A 400 13.15 -8.11 -2.53
C VAL A 400 12.84 -8.46 -3.98
N PHE A 401 11.56 -8.58 -4.29
CA PHE A 401 11.15 -9.22 -5.53
C PHE A 401 11.08 -8.27 -6.73
N TYR A 402 10.91 -6.96 -6.53
CA TYR A 402 11.05 -6.03 -7.65
C TYR A 402 12.47 -6.01 -8.22
N PRO A 403 13.54 -5.83 -7.42
CA PRO A 403 14.89 -5.92 -7.94
C PRO A 403 15.22 -7.27 -8.60
N MET A 404 14.63 -8.35 -8.10
CA MET A 404 14.91 -9.71 -8.57
C MET A 404 14.17 -10.05 -9.88
N PHE A 405 12.88 -9.74 -9.98
CA PHE A 405 12.07 -10.19 -11.11
C PHE A 405 11.99 -9.20 -12.27
N THR A 406 12.12 -7.89 -12.01
CA THR A 406 12.02 -6.87 -13.06
C THR A 406 13.06 -7.06 -14.17
N PRO A 407 14.36 -7.30 -13.89
CA PRO A 407 15.35 -7.55 -14.93
C PRO A 407 15.04 -8.81 -15.76
N ILE A 408 14.50 -9.86 -15.11
CA ILE A 408 14.13 -11.10 -15.81
C ILE A 408 12.93 -10.85 -16.73
N VAL A 409 11.94 -10.08 -16.31
CA VAL A 409 10.81 -9.67 -17.17
C VAL A 409 11.31 -8.96 -18.42
N ILE A 410 12.22 -7.99 -18.25
CA ILE A 410 12.83 -7.25 -19.36
C ILE A 410 13.62 -8.18 -20.29
N GLN A 411 14.42 -9.08 -19.73
CA GLN A 411 15.23 -10.05 -20.50
C GLN A 411 14.38 -11.02 -21.31
N LEU A 412 13.17 -11.37 -20.82
CA LEU A 412 12.20 -12.18 -21.56
C LEU A 412 11.40 -11.37 -22.60
N GLY A 413 11.69 -10.07 -22.78
CA GLY A 413 10.94 -9.19 -23.69
C GLY A 413 9.57 -8.78 -23.15
N GLY A 414 9.38 -8.83 -21.83
CA GLY A 414 8.13 -8.42 -21.17
C GLY A 414 8.09 -6.94 -20.83
N ASP A 415 6.89 -6.43 -20.62
CA ASP A 415 6.66 -5.05 -20.24
C ASP A 415 6.84 -4.87 -18.72
N PRO A 416 7.86 -4.10 -18.26
CA PRO A 416 8.12 -3.86 -16.85
C PRO A 416 7.03 -3.04 -16.17
N TYR A 417 6.27 -2.21 -16.88
CA TYR A 417 5.16 -1.44 -16.33
C TYR A 417 3.98 -2.35 -15.98
N VAL A 418 3.66 -3.30 -16.86
CA VAL A 418 2.62 -4.30 -16.61
C VAL A 418 3.00 -5.16 -15.39
N PHE A 419 4.25 -5.61 -15.32
CA PHE A 419 4.76 -6.34 -14.16
C PHE A 419 4.66 -5.49 -12.89
N PHE A 420 5.11 -4.23 -12.95
CA PHE A 420 5.02 -3.31 -11.81
C PHE A 420 3.60 -3.22 -11.27
N PHE A 421 2.63 -2.91 -12.14
CA PHE A 421 1.24 -2.74 -11.73
C PHE A 421 0.65 -4.03 -11.15
N MET A 422 0.80 -5.17 -11.83
CA MET A 422 0.22 -6.43 -11.38
C MET A 422 0.83 -6.90 -10.06
N ALA A 423 2.15 -6.81 -9.92
CA ALA A 423 2.84 -7.14 -8.68
C ALA A 423 2.49 -6.15 -7.55
N PHE A 424 2.35 -4.84 -7.86
CA PHE A 424 1.95 -3.82 -6.90
C PHE A 424 0.58 -4.12 -6.29
N ILE A 425 -0.43 -4.32 -7.12
CA ILE A 425 -1.77 -4.64 -6.62
C ILE A 425 -1.77 -5.97 -5.85
N GLY A 426 -1.08 -7.00 -6.36
CA GLY A 426 -0.98 -8.29 -5.71
C GLY A 426 -0.35 -8.21 -4.32
N LEU A 427 0.81 -7.55 -4.21
CA LEU A 427 1.54 -7.39 -2.95
C LEU A 427 0.76 -6.61 -1.90
N PHE A 428 0.09 -5.52 -2.29
CA PHE A 428 -0.66 -4.69 -1.35
C PHE A 428 -2.08 -5.20 -1.07
N SER A 429 -2.48 -6.34 -1.66
CA SER A 429 -3.72 -7.08 -1.35
C SER A 429 -3.54 -8.13 -0.24
N ALA A 430 -2.84 -7.78 0.84
CA ALA A 430 -2.41 -8.67 1.92
C ALA A 430 -3.43 -8.75 3.07
N TYR A 431 -4.50 -9.54 2.91
CA TYR A 431 -5.62 -9.59 3.87
C TYR A 431 -6.15 -10.99 4.23
N ALA A 432 -5.62 -12.06 3.62
CA ALA A 432 -6.21 -13.39 3.78
C ALA A 432 -5.82 -14.10 5.07
N THR A 433 -4.75 -13.69 5.77
CA THR A 433 -4.32 -14.28 7.04
C THR A 433 -4.01 -13.20 8.09
N PRO A 434 -4.05 -13.52 9.40
CA PRO A 434 -3.68 -12.56 10.45
C PRO A 434 -2.26 -12.00 10.32
N ALA A 435 -1.37 -12.76 9.70
CA ALA A 435 0.04 -12.39 9.52
C ALA A 435 0.29 -11.53 8.26
N ALA A 436 -0.68 -11.43 7.34
CA ALA A 436 -0.53 -10.76 6.06
C ALA A 436 -0.21 -9.27 6.22
N SER A 437 -0.91 -8.59 7.11
CA SER A 437 -0.73 -7.17 7.39
C SER A 437 -1.29 -6.78 8.76
N MET A 438 -0.91 -5.60 9.25
CA MET A 438 -1.51 -5.05 10.47
C MET A 438 -3.04 -4.89 10.36
N PHE A 439 -3.56 -4.66 9.17
CA PHE A 439 -4.99 -4.50 8.88
C PHE A 439 -5.72 -5.85 8.90
N ALA A 440 -5.12 -6.87 8.34
CA ALA A 440 -5.61 -8.24 8.50
C ALA A 440 -5.61 -8.63 9.99
N GLY A 441 -4.52 -8.35 10.71
CA GLY A 441 -4.45 -8.56 12.15
C GLY A 441 -5.59 -7.90 12.93
N LEU A 442 -6.01 -6.69 12.52
CA LEU A 442 -7.15 -6.00 13.12
C LEU A 442 -8.48 -6.73 12.86
N VAL A 443 -8.72 -7.21 11.63
CA VAL A 443 -9.92 -8.00 11.30
C VAL A 443 -10.00 -9.25 12.17
N PHE A 444 -8.92 -10.02 12.25
CA PHE A 444 -8.88 -11.26 13.03
C PHE A 444 -8.83 -11.03 14.55
N GLY A 445 -8.43 -9.85 15.01
CA GLY A 445 -8.44 -9.45 16.42
C GLY A 445 -9.75 -8.82 16.90
N THR A 446 -10.66 -8.47 15.99
CA THR A 446 -11.95 -7.84 16.34
C THR A 446 -12.97 -8.90 16.75
N LYS A 447 -13.50 -8.80 17.99
CA LYS A 447 -14.34 -9.84 18.61
C LYS A 447 -15.61 -10.19 17.86
N ASP A 448 -16.22 -9.24 17.18
CA ASP A 448 -17.48 -9.39 16.45
C ASP A 448 -17.27 -9.68 14.95
N ILE A 449 -16.03 -9.98 14.56
CA ILE A 449 -15.69 -10.57 13.25
C ILE A 449 -15.24 -12.00 13.51
N SER A 450 -16.07 -12.98 13.14
CA SER A 450 -15.67 -14.37 13.30
C SER A 450 -14.45 -14.70 12.46
N THR A 451 -13.58 -15.59 12.94
CA THR A 451 -12.39 -16.05 12.20
C THR A 451 -12.77 -16.58 10.81
N LYS A 452 -13.93 -17.27 10.71
CA LYS A 452 -14.48 -17.74 9.44
C LYS A 452 -14.80 -16.57 8.49
N ALA A 453 -15.41 -15.51 8.98
CA ALA A 453 -15.71 -14.31 8.18
C ALA A 453 -14.45 -13.62 7.67
N GLY A 454 -13.42 -13.49 8.53
CA GLY A 454 -12.11 -12.94 8.15
C GLY A 454 -11.46 -13.75 7.02
N TYR A 455 -11.39 -15.08 7.16
CA TYR A 455 -10.82 -15.93 6.10
C TYR A 455 -11.65 -15.90 4.81
N LEU A 456 -12.98 -15.99 4.88
CA LEU A 456 -13.83 -15.90 3.69
C LEU A 456 -13.64 -14.59 2.96
N ALA A 457 -13.67 -13.45 3.66
CA ALA A 457 -13.48 -12.14 3.06
C ALA A 457 -12.07 -11.99 2.47
N GLY A 458 -11.03 -12.34 3.24
CA GLY A 458 -9.64 -12.19 2.83
C GLY A 458 -9.28 -13.04 1.62
N TRP A 459 -9.61 -14.34 1.63
CA TRP A 459 -9.34 -15.22 0.48
C TRP A 459 -10.20 -14.89 -0.73
N THR A 460 -11.47 -14.50 -0.55
CA THR A 460 -12.30 -14.03 -1.67
C THR A 460 -11.67 -12.82 -2.34
N TYR A 461 -11.22 -11.83 -1.55
CA TYR A 461 -10.55 -10.65 -2.06
C TYR A 461 -9.24 -11.00 -2.78
N THR A 462 -8.41 -11.86 -2.20
CA THR A 462 -7.14 -12.29 -2.78
C THR A 462 -7.34 -13.03 -4.11
N ILE A 463 -8.25 -14.01 -4.14
CA ILE A 463 -8.53 -14.80 -5.36
C ILE A 463 -9.16 -13.92 -6.44
N THR A 464 -10.12 -13.08 -6.11
CA THR A 464 -10.74 -12.17 -7.09
C THR A 464 -9.73 -11.15 -7.61
N THR A 465 -8.81 -10.66 -6.77
CA THR A 465 -7.72 -9.79 -7.22
C THR A 465 -6.83 -10.50 -8.24
N ILE A 466 -6.40 -11.73 -7.97
CA ILE A 466 -5.59 -12.51 -8.93
C ILE A 466 -6.35 -12.68 -10.25
N ILE A 467 -7.62 -13.07 -10.20
CA ILE A 467 -8.46 -13.26 -11.41
C ILE A 467 -8.56 -11.97 -12.21
N ILE A 468 -8.86 -10.84 -11.56
CA ILE A 468 -8.97 -9.54 -12.22
C ILE A 468 -7.65 -9.15 -12.88
N LEU A 469 -6.53 -9.28 -12.15
CA LEU A 469 -5.20 -8.91 -12.67
C LEU A 469 -4.83 -9.74 -13.90
N VAL A 470 -5.05 -11.05 -13.85
CA VAL A 470 -4.67 -11.96 -14.93
C VAL A 470 -5.61 -11.83 -16.14
N VAL A 471 -6.93 -11.83 -15.93
CA VAL A 471 -7.92 -11.77 -17.01
C VAL A 471 -7.86 -10.42 -17.75
N LEU A 472 -7.64 -9.34 -17.03
CA LEU A 472 -7.56 -7.99 -17.62
C LEU A 472 -6.12 -7.56 -17.97
N MET A 473 -5.15 -8.47 -17.98
CA MET A 473 -3.78 -8.14 -18.37
C MET A 473 -3.72 -7.42 -19.74
N PRO A 474 -4.50 -7.79 -20.80
CA PRO A 474 -4.53 -7.02 -22.03
C PRO A 474 -5.02 -5.58 -21.89
N VAL A 475 -5.86 -5.29 -20.89
CA VAL A 475 -6.32 -3.92 -20.62
C VAL A 475 -5.20 -3.11 -19.97
N TRP A 476 -4.43 -3.75 -19.08
CA TRP A 476 -3.29 -3.10 -18.42
C TRP A 476 -2.22 -2.68 -19.43
N THR A 477 -1.93 -3.52 -20.43
CA THR A 477 -0.96 -3.20 -21.50
C THR A 477 -1.39 -2.03 -22.39
N VAL A 478 -2.69 -1.71 -22.45
CA VAL A 478 -3.20 -0.55 -23.22
C VAL A 478 -3.15 0.75 -22.42
N ILE A 479 -3.36 0.67 -21.11
CA ILE A 479 -3.45 1.87 -20.25
C ILE A 479 -2.08 2.30 -19.75
N LEU A 480 -1.22 1.34 -19.40
CA LEU A 480 0.13 1.61 -18.91
C LEU A 480 1.02 2.16 -20.03
N PRO A 481 2.12 2.88 -19.70
CA PRO A 481 3.04 3.36 -20.75
C PRO A 481 3.60 2.21 -21.58
N ALA A 482 3.82 2.44 -22.83
CA ALA A 482 4.52 1.46 -23.67
C ALA A 482 6.01 1.39 -23.29
N TYR A 483 6.55 0.18 -23.24
CA TYR A 483 7.97 -0.09 -22.98
C TYR A 483 8.71 -0.42 -24.28
#